data_a194f83ab0c5cb565c49549a1965ef35
#
_entry.id   a194f83ab0c5cb565c49549a1965ef35
#
_cell.length_a   1.000
_cell.length_b   1.000
_cell.length_c   1.000
_cell.angle_alpha   90.00
_cell.angle_beta   90.00
_cell.angle_gamma   90.00
#
_symmetry.space_group_name_H-M   'P 1'
#
loop_
_entity.id
_entity.type
_entity.pdbx_description
1 polymer ?
#
loop_
_entity_poly.entity_id
_entity_poly.type
_entity_poly.pdbx_seq_one_letter_code
_entity_poly.pdbx_strand_id
1 'polypeptide(L)'
;MSKEKVFIFQGMCYSGKSTLGKMVADTLGLPFLDSRDCFFKVHGISEIKYLKKYGREKFIEAEKESLYHDFEGVFSCGGSAVYYPEEMKMLKEKHNIIWLDVDFDVIVSRKEKEAKERPIVYPDGIENFKQLYDQRRELYKNFYDYRVEVTKDEPIQRTLQKILIELINN
;
A
#
# COMPACT_ATOMS: atom_id res chain seq x y z
N MET A 1 7.99 15.94 17.88
CA MET A 1 6.53 15.73 18.04
C MET A 1 6.26 14.25 17.88
N SER A 2 5.49 13.65 18.78
CA SER A 2 5.05 12.26 18.58
C SER A 2 4.13 12.21 17.35
N LYS A 3 4.37 11.24 16.46
CA LYS A 3 3.47 11.00 15.32
C LYS A 3 2.07 10.66 15.84
N GLU A 4 1.06 11.09 15.13
CA GLU A 4 -0.31 10.68 15.41
C GLU A 4 -0.43 9.15 15.30
N LYS A 5 -1.38 8.54 16.03
CA LYS A 5 -1.64 7.10 15.94
C LYS A 5 -2.35 6.74 14.62
N VAL A 6 -1.76 7.14 13.51
CA VAL A 6 -2.18 6.77 12.16
C VAL A 6 -1.13 5.85 11.56
N PHE A 7 -1.57 4.71 11.04
CA PHE A 7 -0.74 3.68 10.46
C PHE A 7 -1.01 3.54 8.97
N ILE A 8 0.01 3.79 8.15
CA ILE A 8 -0.08 3.71 6.70
C ILE A 8 0.62 2.46 6.22
N PHE A 9 -0.10 1.57 5.55
CA PHE A 9 0.45 0.38 4.94
C PHE A 9 0.95 0.67 3.52
N GLN A 10 2.24 0.48 3.29
CA GLN A 10 2.85 0.48 1.96
C GLN A 10 3.38 -0.90 1.57
N GLY A 11 3.60 -1.12 0.30
CA GLY A 11 4.14 -2.36 -0.27
C GLY A 11 3.54 -2.67 -1.64
N MET A 12 4.05 -3.70 -2.27
CA MET A 12 3.65 -4.11 -3.62
C MET A 12 2.14 -4.43 -3.70
N CYS A 13 1.54 -4.30 -4.88
CA CYS A 13 0.23 -4.91 -5.14
C CYS A 13 0.29 -6.42 -4.80
N TYR A 14 -0.81 -6.97 -4.31
CA TYR A 14 -0.91 -8.35 -3.80
C TYR A 14 -0.11 -8.64 -2.51
N SER A 15 0.50 -7.65 -1.85
CA SER A 15 1.22 -7.85 -0.58
C SER A 15 0.32 -8.13 0.63
N GLY A 16 -0.98 -7.84 0.52
CA GLY A 16 -1.95 -8.05 1.61
C GLY A 16 -2.22 -6.82 2.48
N LYS A 17 -1.81 -5.62 2.03
CA LYS A 17 -2.01 -4.35 2.77
C LYS A 17 -3.45 -4.15 3.24
N SER A 18 -4.42 -4.28 2.34
CA SER A 18 -5.84 -4.07 2.67
C SER A 18 -6.34 -5.08 3.69
N THR A 19 -5.94 -6.35 3.54
CA THR A 19 -6.35 -7.41 4.47
C THR A 19 -5.71 -7.23 5.84
N LEU A 20 -4.39 -7.09 5.91
CA LEU A 20 -3.67 -6.92 7.16
C LEU A 20 -3.98 -5.58 7.81
N GLY A 21 -4.10 -4.50 7.03
CA GLY A 21 -4.48 -3.18 7.54
C GLY A 21 -5.85 -3.20 8.21
N LYS A 22 -6.83 -3.87 7.58
CA LYS A 22 -8.14 -4.05 8.22
C LYS A 22 -8.06 -4.89 9.49
N MET A 23 -7.30 -5.99 9.50
CA MET A 23 -7.13 -6.83 10.70
C MET A 23 -6.46 -6.04 11.85
N VAL A 24 -5.47 -5.21 11.55
CA VAL A 24 -4.83 -4.32 12.54
C VAL A 24 -5.83 -3.30 13.06
N ALA A 25 -6.58 -2.65 12.19
CA ALA A 25 -7.60 -1.69 12.56
C ALA A 25 -8.66 -2.31 13.50
N ASP A 26 -9.18 -3.48 13.12
CA ASP A 26 -10.17 -4.21 13.92
C ASP A 26 -9.59 -4.61 15.30
N THR A 27 -8.33 -5.05 15.35
CA THR A 27 -7.66 -5.43 16.60
C THR A 27 -7.43 -4.24 17.54
N LEU A 28 -7.11 -3.08 16.98
CA LEU A 28 -6.83 -1.86 17.74
C LEU A 28 -8.06 -0.99 17.98
N GLY A 29 -9.22 -1.35 17.46
CA GLY A 29 -10.45 -0.55 17.53
C GLY A 29 -10.35 0.78 16.77
N LEU A 30 -9.60 0.78 15.65
CA LEU A 30 -9.36 1.96 14.83
C LEU A 30 -10.17 1.92 13.52
N PRO A 31 -10.51 3.07 12.91
CA PRO A 31 -11.09 3.09 11.57
C PRO A 31 -10.09 2.56 10.53
N PHE A 32 -10.61 1.97 9.46
CA PHE A 32 -9.84 1.49 8.32
C PHE A 32 -10.29 2.18 7.04
N LEU A 33 -9.30 2.59 6.24
CA LEU A 33 -9.51 3.21 4.94
C LEU A 33 -8.59 2.56 3.90
N ASP A 34 -9.15 2.20 2.73
CA ASP A 34 -8.37 1.71 1.58
C ASP A 34 -8.34 2.78 0.48
N SER A 35 -7.19 2.99 -0.15
CA SER A 35 -7.02 3.97 -1.23
C SER A 35 -8.01 3.78 -2.37
N ARG A 36 -8.37 2.52 -2.67
CA ARG A 36 -9.34 2.20 -3.73
C ARG A 36 -10.75 2.67 -3.40
N ASP A 37 -11.13 2.58 -2.11
CA ASP A 37 -12.44 3.05 -1.66
C ASP A 37 -12.49 4.58 -1.67
N CYS A 38 -11.39 5.24 -1.29
CA CYS A 38 -11.23 6.69 -1.42
C CYS A 38 -11.35 7.12 -2.87
N PHE A 39 -10.61 6.46 -3.75
CA PHE A 39 -10.62 6.73 -5.19
C PHE A 39 -12.04 6.59 -5.77
N PHE A 40 -12.72 5.50 -5.44
CA PHE A 40 -14.10 5.28 -5.89
C PHE A 40 -15.06 6.33 -5.35
N LYS A 41 -14.93 6.73 -4.08
CA LYS A 41 -15.76 7.76 -3.45
C LYS A 41 -15.62 9.13 -4.14
N VAL A 42 -14.38 9.48 -4.54
CA VAL A 42 -14.09 10.76 -5.19
C VAL A 42 -14.50 10.76 -6.67
N HIS A 43 -14.20 9.68 -7.40
CA HIS A 43 -14.32 9.64 -8.86
C HIS A 43 -15.57 8.91 -9.37
N GLY A 44 -16.32 8.20 -8.50
CA GLY A 44 -17.55 7.47 -8.86
C GLY A 44 -17.32 6.20 -9.70
N ILE A 45 -16.07 5.90 -10.06
CA ILE A 45 -15.67 4.72 -10.83
C ILE A 45 -14.40 4.10 -10.25
N SER A 46 -14.19 2.79 -10.50
CA SER A 46 -12.99 2.10 -10.02
C SER A 46 -11.73 2.57 -10.73
N GLU A 47 -10.59 2.43 -10.07
CA GLU A 47 -9.26 2.77 -10.58
C GLU A 47 -9.01 2.21 -11.98
N ILE A 48 -9.32 0.92 -12.22
CA ILE A 48 -9.13 0.30 -13.53
C ILE A 48 -10.01 0.92 -14.62
N LYS A 49 -11.27 1.27 -14.29
CA LYS A 49 -12.16 1.97 -15.22
C LYS A 49 -11.69 3.38 -15.51
N TYR A 50 -11.16 4.05 -14.48
CA TYR A 50 -10.61 5.41 -14.60
C TYR A 50 -9.39 5.40 -15.54
N LEU A 51 -8.44 4.49 -15.29
CA LEU A 51 -7.24 4.32 -16.12
C LEU A 51 -7.60 4.05 -17.59
N LYS A 52 -8.55 3.13 -17.85
CA LYS A 52 -9.02 2.82 -19.20
C LYS A 52 -9.71 4.00 -19.89
N LYS A 53 -10.43 4.83 -19.13
CA LYS A 53 -11.21 5.96 -19.66
C LYS A 53 -10.39 7.22 -19.89
N TYR A 54 -9.49 7.54 -18.96
CA TYR A 54 -8.82 8.84 -18.94
C TYR A 54 -7.31 8.76 -19.22
N GLY A 55 -6.76 7.54 -19.25
CA GLY A 55 -5.34 7.29 -19.53
C GLY A 55 -4.44 7.44 -18.31
N ARG A 56 -3.16 7.10 -18.55
CA ARG A 56 -2.12 6.97 -17.51
C ARG A 56 -1.87 8.26 -16.73
N GLU A 57 -1.70 9.37 -17.44
CA GLU A 57 -1.32 10.65 -16.80
C GLU A 57 -2.37 11.11 -15.81
N LYS A 58 -3.65 11.15 -16.23
CA LYS A 58 -4.76 11.53 -15.36
C LYS A 58 -4.98 10.55 -14.21
N PHE A 59 -4.71 9.27 -14.43
CA PHE A 59 -4.78 8.28 -13.36
C PHE A 59 -3.70 8.53 -12.30
N ILE A 60 -2.47 8.86 -12.69
CA ILE A 60 -1.38 9.21 -11.78
C ILE A 60 -1.73 10.45 -10.94
N GLU A 61 -2.28 11.48 -11.56
CA GLU A 61 -2.73 12.68 -10.85
C GLU A 61 -3.81 12.35 -9.82
N ALA A 62 -4.81 11.56 -10.20
CA ALA A 62 -5.89 11.14 -9.31
C ALA A 62 -5.43 10.24 -8.15
N GLU A 63 -4.48 9.32 -8.37
CA GLU A 63 -3.84 8.57 -7.29
C GLU A 63 -3.09 9.48 -6.32
N LYS A 64 -2.33 10.42 -6.86
CA LYS A 64 -1.54 11.37 -6.10
C LYS A 64 -2.41 12.23 -5.18
N GLU A 65 -3.52 12.74 -5.71
CA GLU A 65 -4.51 13.50 -4.93
C GLU A 65 -5.06 12.68 -3.75
N SER A 66 -5.21 11.37 -3.89
CA SER A 66 -5.70 10.50 -2.82
C SER A 66 -4.79 10.43 -1.59
N LEU A 67 -3.54 10.89 -1.70
CA LEU A 67 -2.58 10.93 -0.59
C LEU A 67 -2.64 12.23 0.23
N TYR A 68 -3.45 13.20 -0.16
CA TYR A 68 -3.60 14.48 0.55
C TYR A 68 -4.82 14.55 1.50
N HIS A 69 -5.33 13.40 1.93
CA HIS A 69 -6.44 13.37 2.89
C HIS A 69 -5.95 13.37 4.34
N ASP A 70 -6.79 13.88 5.25
CA ASP A 70 -6.62 13.66 6.67
C ASP A 70 -6.99 12.21 6.97
N PHE A 71 -5.99 11.42 7.33
CA PHE A 71 -6.18 10.01 7.66
C PHE A 71 -6.40 9.84 9.15
N GLU A 72 -7.31 8.94 9.50
CA GLU A 72 -7.50 8.46 10.86
C GLU A 72 -7.32 6.95 10.89
N GLY A 73 -6.69 6.43 11.95
CA GLY A 73 -6.56 5.00 12.19
C GLY A 73 -5.61 4.30 11.24
N VAL A 74 -6.11 3.44 10.37
CA VAL A 74 -5.28 2.62 9.45
C VAL A 74 -5.64 2.92 8.00
N PHE A 75 -4.63 3.27 7.21
CA PHE A 75 -4.77 3.53 5.77
C PHE A 75 -3.93 2.56 4.94
N SER A 76 -4.53 1.91 3.97
CA SER A 76 -3.86 1.07 2.98
C SER A 76 -3.64 1.86 1.69
N CYS A 77 -2.41 2.31 1.42
CA CYS A 77 -2.12 3.08 0.21
C CYS A 77 -1.90 2.19 -1.03
N GLY A 78 -2.01 2.78 -2.20
CA GLY A 78 -1.69 2.12 -3.48
C GLY A 78 -0.22 1.69 -3.54
N GLY A 79 0.08 0.60 -4.26
CA GLY A 79 1.46 0.15 -4.43
C GLY A 79 2.32 1.10 -5.26
N SER A 80 1.70 2.01 -6.00
CA SER A 80 2.32 3.08 -6.79
C SER A 80 2.64 4.34 -6.00
N ALA A 81 2.13 4.50 -4.78
CA ALA A 81 2.35 5.69 -3.95
C ALA A 81 3.83 6.03 -3.79
N VAL A 82 4.70 5.04 -3.78
CA VAL A 82 6.16 5.20 -3.68
C VAL A 82 6.79 5.99 -4.82
N TYR A 83 6.08 6.18 -5.92
CA TYR A 83 6.52 7.04 -7.03
C TYR A 83 6.25 8.54 -6.80
N TYR A 84 5.62 8.88 -5.69
CA TYR A 84 5.29 10.25 -5.29
C TYR A 84 6.12 10.63 -4.06
N PRO A 85 7.43 10.94 -4.23
CA PRO A 85 8.36 11.08 -3.10
C PRO A 85 8.00 12.23 -2.16
N GLU A 86 7.46 13.33 -2.66
CA GLU A 86 7.07 14.48 -1.81
C GLU A 86 5.88 14.12 -0.91
N GLU A 87 4.87 13.43 -1.48
CA GLU A 87 3.72 12.95 -0.75
C GLU A 87 4.10 11.90 0.28
N MET A 88 4.95 10.94 -0.10
CA MET A 88 5.43 9.90 0.82
C MET A 88 6.28 10.48 1.96
N LYS A 89 7.08 11.51 1.69
CA LYS A 89 7.83 12.23 2.71
C LYS A 89 6.90 12.93 3.70
N MET A 90 5.90 13.66 3.19
CA MET A 90 4.88 14.29 4.01
C MET A 90 4.15 13.27 4.90
N LEU A 91 3.76 12.12 4.34
CA LEU A 91 3.10 11.05 5.10
C LEU A 91 4.02 10.48 6.18
N LYS A 92 5.31 10.27 5.87
CA LYS A 92 6.29 9.76 6.83
C LYS A 92 6.57 10.74 7.97
N GLU A 93 6.54 12.04 7.72
CA GLU A 93 6.73 13.06 8.76
C GLU A 93 5.57 13.08 9.77
N LYS A 94 4.33 12.84 9.30
CA LYS A 94 3.12 12.94 10.11
C LYS A 94 2.69 11.60 10.73
N HIS A 95 2.87 10.49 10.01
CA HIS A 95 2.27 9.19 10.31
C HIS A 95 3.30 8.07 10.40
N ASN A 96 2.87 6.93 10.90
CA ASN A 96 3.70 5.72 10.99
C ASN A 96 3.51 4.86 9.74
N ILE A 97 4.58 4.63 8.99
CA ILE A 97 4.52 3.84 7.76
C ILE A 97 5.01 2.41 8.02
N ILE A 98 4.14 1.45 7.72
CA ILE A 98 4.40 0.03 7.80
C ILE A 98 4.63 -0.50 6.38
N TRP A 99 5.83 -1.00 6.11
CA TRP A 99 6.14 -1.65 4.85
C TRP A 99 5.97 -3.16 4.95
N LEU A 100 5.05 -3.72 4.17
CA LEU A 100 4.94 -5.15 3.96
C LEU A 100 5.91 -5.57 2.85
N ASP A 101 7.07 -6.08 3.25
CA ASP A 101 8.11 -6.59 2.36
C ASP A 101 7.86 -8.09 2.11
N VAL A 102 7.11 -8.37 1.07
CA VAL A 102 6.65 -9.72 0.73
C VAL A 102 7.52 -10.29 -0.38
N ASP A 103 7.95 -11.54 -0.24
CA ASP A 103 8.73 -12.25 -1.25
C ASP A 103 8.04 -12.28 -2.62
N PHE A 104 8.82 -12.15 -3.69
CA PHE A 104 8.31 -12.07 -5.05
C PHE A 104 7.42 -13.27 -5.42
N ASP A 105 7.86 -14.50 -5.07
CA ASP A 105 7.09 -15.70 -5.39
C ASP A 105 5.72 -15.74 -4.70
N VAL A 106 5.64 -15.18 -3.49
CA VAL A 106 4.36 -15.01 -2.77
C VAL A 106 3.46 -14.03 -3.49
N ILE A 107 4.01 -12.89 -3.94
CA ILE A 107 3.30 -11.88 -4.74
C ILE A 107 2.76 -12.48 -6.03
N VAL A 108 3.58 -13.23 -6.77
CA VAL A 108 3.18 -13.89 -8.03
C VAL A 108 2.07 -14.90 -7.78
N SER A 109 2.24 -15.79 -6.80
CA SER A 109 1.21 -16.78 -6.45
C SER A 109 -0.14 -16.14 -6.09
N ARG A 110 -0.13 -15.01 -5.37
CA ARG A 110 -1.35 -14.28 -5.03
C ARG A 110 -1.96 -13.59 -6.26
N LYS A 111 -1.12 -13.03 -7.13
CA LYS A 111 -1.54 -12.39 -8.38
C LYS A 111 -2.26 -13.39 -9.30
N GLU A 112 -1.73 -14.60 -9.43
CA GLU A 112 -2.31 -15.66 -10.27
C GLU A 112 -3.69 -16.14 -9.75
N LYS A 113 -3.92 -16.06 -8.44
CA LYS A 113 -5.19 -16.45 -7.81
C LYS A 113 -6.22 -15.30 -7.78
N GLU A 114 -5.81 -14.09 -8.06
CA GLU A 114 -6.71 -12.92 -8.03
C GLU A 114 -7.57 -12.86 -9.30
N ALA A 115 -8.88 -13.00 -9.13
CA ALA A 115 -9.83 -12.92 -10.25
C ALA A 115 -10.06 -11.50 -10.77
N LYS A 116 -9.73 -10.47 -9.96
CA LYS A 116 -9.98 -9.07 -10.33
C LYS A 116 -8.73 -8.44 -10.93
N GLU A 117 -8.91 -7.83 -12.09
CA GLU A 117 -7.89 -7.00 -12.72
C GLU A 117 -7.56 -5.80 -11.82
N ARG A 118 -6.27 -5.51 -11.63
CA ARG A 118 -5.78 -4.32 -10.92
C ARG A 118 -5.12 -3.35 -11.89
N PRO A 119 -5.26 -2.04 -11.66
CA PRO A 119 -4.55 -1.06 -12.46
C PRO A 119 -3.06 -1.11 -12.06
N ILE A 120 -2.24 -1.70 -12.92
CA ILE A 120 -0.79 -1.71 -12.74
C ILE A 120 -0.18 -0.84 -13.83
N VAL A 121 0.30 0.34 -13.41
CA VAL A 121 1.01 1.25 -14.30
C VAL A 121 2.50 0.95 -14.20
N TYR A 122 3.11 0.66 -15.34
CA TYR A 122 4.54 0.45 -15.47
C TYR A 122 5.21 1.79 -15.79
N PRO A 123 6.21 2.22 -15.01
CA PRO A 123 7.04 3.37 -15.35
C PRO A 123 7.83 3.14 -16.65
N ASP A 124 8.31 4.21 -17.25
CA ASP A 124 9.13 4.13 -18.43
C ASP A 124 10.41 3.31 -18.14
N GLY A 125 10.77 2.41 -19.06
CA GLY A 125 11.90 1.48 -18.91
C GLY A 125 11.63 0.24 -18.07
N ILE A 126 10.41 0.07 -17.50
CA ILE A 126 9.98 -1.13 -16.79
C ILE A 126 9.07 -1.96 -17.71
N GLU A 127 9.53 -3.13 -18.09
CA GLU A 127 8.88 -3.96 -19.11
C GLU A 127 8.06 -5.13 -18.54
N ASN A 128 8.36 -5.55 -17.32
CA ASN A 128 7.71 -6.70 -16.71
C ASN A 128 7.49 -6.55 -15.20
N PHE A 129 6.69 -7.46 -14.66
CA PHE A 129 6.27 -7.41 -13.26
C PHE A 129 7.42 -7.63 -12.26
N LYS A 130 8.45 -8.41 -12.66
CA LYS A 130 9.64 -8.62 -11.80
C LYS A 130 10.46 -7.33 -11.68
N GLN A 131 10.70 -6.65 -12.79
CA GLN A 131 11.40 -5.35 -12.80
C GLN A 131 10.61 -4.31 -11.99
N LEU A 132 9.27 -4.29 -12.11
CA LEU A 132 8.41 -3.42 -11.33
C LEU A 132 8.54 -3.71 -9.83
N TYR A 133 8.52 -4.99 -9.44
CA TYR A 133 8.71 -5.41 -8.06
C TYR A 133 10.06 -4.95 -7.52
N ASP A 134 11.15 -5.23 -8.23
CA ASP A 134 12.50 -4.89 -7.81
C ASP A 134 12.67 -3.37 -7.65
N GLN A 135 12.21 -2.59 -8.63
CA GLN A 135 12.27 -1.13 -8.56
C GLN A 135 11.48 -0.58 -7.38
N ARG A 136 10.23 -1.00 -7.21
CA ARG A 136 9.39 -0.54 -6.10
C ARG A 136 9.95 -0.95 -4.75
N ARG A 137 10.50 -2.15 -4.63
CA ARG A 137 11.11 -2.64 -3.40
C ARG A 137 12.27 -1.75 -2.97
N GLU A 138 13.10 -1.29 -3.90
CA GLU A 138 14.17 -0.33 -3.60
C GLU A 138 13.61 1.03 -3.15
N LEU A 139 12.54 1.51 -3.78
CA LEU A 139 11.90 2.77 -3.41
C LEU A 139 11.23 2.71 -2.03
N TYR A 140 10.56 1.59 -1.68
CA TYR A 140 9.93 1.44 -0.36
C TYR A 140 10.92 1.58 0.80
N LYS A 141 12.19 1.26 0.62
CA LYS A 141 13.24 1.41 1.62
C LYS A 141 13.43 2.85 2.12
N ASN A 142 12.97 3.83 1.36
CA ASN A 142 13.11 5.24 1.72
C ASN A 142 11.99 5.75 2.66
N PHE A 143 10.86 5.02 2.72
CA PHE A 143 9.63 5.52 3.33
C PHE A 143 8.99 4.50 4.27
N TYR A 144 9.66 4.06 5.33
CA TYR A 144 9.04 3.22 6.36
C TYR A 144 9.57 3.57 7.76
N ASP A 145 8.75 3.28 8.74
CA ASP A 145 9.12 3.25 10.15
C ASP A 145 9.25 1.79 10.63
N TYR A 146 8.35 0.92 10.13
CA TYR A 146 8.32 -0.52 10.44
C TYR A 146 8.38 -1.35 9.16
N ARG A 147 9.32 -2.29 9.08
CA ARG A 147 9.42 -3.26 7.98
C ARG A 147 9.01 -4.63 8.47
N VAL A 148 8.00 -5.20 7.84
CA VAL A 148 7.50 -6.53 8.16
C VAL A 148 7.74 -7.46 6.97
N GLU A 149 8.70 -8.35 7.12
CA GLU A 149 9.02 -9.37 6.12
C GLU A 149 7.98 -10.48 6.12
N VAL A 150 7.48 -10.82 4.93
CA VAL A 150 6.50 -11.90 4.72
C VAL A 150 7.09 -12.90 3.74
N THR A 151 7.39 -14.09 4.24
CA THR A 151 7.99 -15.17 3.47
C THR A 151 6.95 -16.18 3.00
N LYS A 152 7.42 -17.12 2.16
CA LYS A 152 6.59 -18.21 1.66
C LYS A 152 6.04 -19.06 2.83
N ASP A 153 4.80 -19.50 2.67
CA ASP A 153 4.07 -20.34 3.62
C ASP A 153 3.83 -19.73 5.01
N GLU A 154 4.05 -18.42 5.17
CA GLU A 154 3.77 -17.74 6.41
C GLU A 154 2.25 -17.52 6.58
N PRO A 155 1.63 -18.02 7.67
CA PRO A 155 0.22 -17.76 7.96
C PRO A 155 -0.03 -16.28 8.20
N ILE A 156 -1.17 -15.77 7.72
CA ILE A 156 -1.52 -14.35 7.87
C ILE A 156 -1.56 -13.90 9.34
N GLN A 157 -1.96 -14.78 10.26
CA GLN A 157 -1.99 -14.52 11.71
C GLN A 157 -0.59 -14.24 12.25
N ARG A 158 0.44 -14.92 11.73
CA ARG A 158 1.83 -14.67 12.11
C ARG A 158 2.30 -13.30 11.64
N THR A 159 1.96 -12.92 10.40
CA THR A 159 2.25 -11.58 9.89
C THR A 159 1.55 -10.51 10.72
N LEU A 160 0.27 -10.72 11.07
CA LEU A 160 -0.47 -9.82 11.95
C LEU A 160 0.22 -9.66 13.31
N GLN A 161 0.66 -10.77 13.94
CA GLN A 161 1.37 -10.71 15.22
C GLN A 161 2.68 -9.91 15.10
N LYS A 162 3.47 -10.10 14.05
CA LYS A 162 4.69 -9.30 13.80
C LYS A 162 4.37 -7.81 13.77
N ILE A 163 3.33 -7.42 13.02
CA ILE A 163 2.90 -6.02 12.93
C ILE A 163 2.53 -5.47 14.30
N LEU A 164 1.68 -6.19 15.03
CA LEU A 164 1.21 -5.74 16.35
C LEU A 164 2.35 -5.61 17.37
N ILE A 165 3.33 -6.52 17.34
CA ILE A 165 4.52 -6.45 18.19
C ILE A 165 5.33 -5.18 17.90
N GLU A 166 5.57 -4.85 16.63
CA GLU A 166 6.25 -3.62 16.24
C GLU A 166 5.52 -2.37 16.73
N LEU A 167 4.18 -2.36 16.64
CA LEU A 167 3.36 -1.21 17.02
C LEU A 167 3.22 -1.03 18.54
N ILE A 168 3.38 -2.10 19.33
CA ILE A 168 3.30 -2.04 20.81
C ILE A 168 4.63 -1.66 21.43
N ASN A 169 5.75 -2.07 20.82
CA ASN A 169 7.09 -1.86 21.37
C ASN A 169 7.67 -0.46 21.09
N ASN A 170 6.97 0.39 20.36
CA ASN A 170 7.37 1.73 19.99
C ASN A 170 6.27 2.76 20.28
#